data_6fcba6acc35c3877c082e5cd56e1a35e
#
_entry.id   6fcba6acc35c3877c082e5cd56e1a35e
#
_cell.length_a   1.000
_cell.length_b   1.000
_cell.length_c   1.000
_cell.angle_alpha   90.00
_cell.angle_beta   90.00
_cell.angle_gamma   90.00
#
_symmetry.space_group_name_H-M   'P 1'
#
loop_
_entity.id
_entity.type
_entity.pdbx_description
1 polymer ?
#
loop_
_entity_poly.entity_id
_entity_poly.type
_entity_poly.pdbx_seq_one_letter_code
_entity_poly.pdbx_strand_id
1 'polypeptide(L)'
;GTERYRVVRVSRKWGKLISWKFYALAVMRESFRADIIYAFDLTTAGIPSALFAKLLRKPFILRIGGDPIWERIVEKGERFLPMRAYYEQSLYKKDKPTLFRIIRSVVNSADTVVTYCDFLKDIYVKYYGVSEGKIKLIRNPFPQKSPAMLESGTFTFLFAGRFVSYKNLPRVLKAFGNVAAKHSNARLVLIGDGPEEATLKKQAGALGGKVEIIPKVDQKALFARINASSVALAPALTEFNPNFILEALALGKPALISRDNGLSADLPDSMQFDPMDDHSLQASMERMLDPAYYQQALQFVAQLPMDQTWEKVIAQHAAIMKKPIS
;
A
#
# COMPACT_ATOMS: atom_id res chain seq x y z
N GLY A 1 28.95 -2.52 8.13
CA GLY A 1 28.19 -1.89 9.21
C GLY A 1 28.04 -2.86 10.34
N THR A 2 28.52 -2.56 11.51
CA THR A 2 28.32 -3.33 12.73
C THR A 2 26.86 -3.19 13.15
N GLU A 3 26.03 -4.16 12.74
CA GLU A 3 24.65 -4.24 13.22
C GLU A 3 24.67 -4.39 14.76
N ARG A 4 24.02 -3.48 15.47
CA ARG A 4 23.86 -3.53 16.94
C ARG A 4 22.91 -4.64 17.42
N TYR A 5 22.39 -5.45 16.49
CA TYR A 5 21.43 -6.51 16.73
C TYR A 5 21.79 -7.76 15.91
N ARG A 6 21.37 -8.92 16.40
CA ARG A 6 21.61 -10.19 15.73
C ARG A 6 20.60 -10.40 14.60
N VAL A 7 21.08 -10.71 13.40
CA VAL A 7 20.26 -11.06 12.24
C VAL A 7 20.42 -12.55 11.93
N VAL A 8 19.29 -13.26 11.91
CA VAL A 8 19.22 -14.67 11.45
C VAL A 8 18.60 -14.70 10.07
N ARG A 9 19.39 -15.09 9.07
CA ARG A 9 18.96 -15.19 7.67
C ARG A 9 18.68 -16.63 7.27
N VAL A 10 17.51 -16.89 6.67
CA VAL A 10 17.14 -18.20 6.14
C VAL A 10 17.18 -18.17 4.62
N SER A 11 17.91 -19.09 4.02
CA SER A 11 18.05 -19.18 2.56
C SER A 11 16.74 -19.59 1.88
N ARG A 12 16.41 -18.93 0.76
CA ARG A 12 15.26 -19.28 -0.09
C ARG A 12 15.61 -20.28 -1.23
N LYS A 13 16.87 -20.73 -1.33
CA LYS A 13 17.36 -21.60 -2.41
C LYS A 13 16.68 -22.99 -2.48
N TRP A 14 16.14 -23.47 -1.38
CA TRP A 14 15.55 -24.81 -1.23
C TRP A 14 14.05 -24.88 -1.60
N GLY A 15 13.52 -23.86 -2.24
CA GLY A 15 12.09 -23.77 -2.56
C GLY A 15 11.22 -23.32 -1.38
N LYS A 16 9.97 -22.95 -1.68
CA LYS A 16 9.11 -22.28 -0.70
C LYS A 16 8.84 -23.09 0.57
N LEU A 17 8.51 -24.38 0.44
CA LEU A 17 8.11 -25.23 1.57
C LEU A 17 9.29 -25.54 2.51
N ILE A 18 10.45 -25.89 1.94
CA ILE A 18 11.64 -26.23 2.74
C ILE A 18 12.16 -24.98 3.44
N SER A 19 12.28 -23.87 2.72
CA SER A 19 12.71 -22.60 3.28
C SER A 19 11.77 -22.13 4.39
N TRP A 20 10.45 -22.35 4.27
CA TRP A 20 9.50 -22.02 5.32
C TRP A 20 9.69 -22.88 6.58
N LYS A 21 9.99 -24.19 6.44
CA LYS A 21 10.30 -25.06 7.60
C LYS A 21 11.55 -24.57 8.35
N PHE A 22 12.63 -24.24 7.62
CA PHE A 22 13.84 -23.67 8.25
C PHE A 22 13.57 -22.32 8.91
N TYR A 23 12.72 -21.49 8.31
CA TYR A 23 12.29 -20.22 8.90
C TYR A 23 11.52 -20.46 10.20
N ALA A 24 10.55 -21.37 10.22
CA ALA A 24 9.80 -21.72 11.41
C ALA A 24 10.70 -22.25 12.53
N LEU A 25 11.71 -23.09 12.20
CA LEU A 25 12.71 -23.58 13.14
C LEU A 25 13.58 -22.44 13.71
N ALA A 26 13.96 -21.50 12.85
CA ALA A 26 14.69 -20.32 13.32
C ALA A 26 13.84 -19.45 14.26
N VAL A 27 12.56 -19.21 13.93
CA VAL A 27 11.62 -18.50 14.81
C VAL A 27 11.49 -19.23 16.15
N MET A 28 11.31 -20.55 16.13
CA MET A 28 11.24 -21.36 17.35
C MET A 28 12.48 -21.15 18.22
N ARG A 29 13.67 -21.32 17.64
CA ARG A 29 14.94 -21.20 18.38
C ARG A 29 15.14 -19.82 19.00
N GLU A 30 14.86 -18.76 18.26
CA GLU A 30 15.02 -17.39 18.74
C GLU A 30 13.92 -17.00 19.75
N SER A 31 12.72 -17.58 19.64
CA SER A 31 11.60 -17.36 20.58
C SER A 31 11.91 -17.79 22.02
N PHE A 32 12.76 -18.82 22.21
CA PHE A 32 13.19 -19.22 23.56
C PHE A 32 13.96 -18.11 24.30
N ARG A 33 14.67 -17.26 23.54
CA ARG A 33 15.52 -16.19 24.09
C ARG A 33 14.84 -14.82 24.07
N ALA A 34 13.71 -14.71 23.44
CA ALA A 34 12.98 -13.45 23.28
C ALA A 34 12.05 -13.20 24.48
N ASP A 35 11.93 -11.95 24.88
CA ASP A 35 10.92 -11.51 25.85
C ASP A 35 9.59 -11.22 25.17
N ILE A 36 9.64 -10.76 23.91
CA ILE A 36 8.48 -10.42 23.06
C ILE A 36 8.71 -10.95 21.65
N ILE A 37 7.67 -11.48 21.02
CA ILE A 37 7.69 -11.87 19.62
C ILE A 37 6.94 -10.83 18.82
N TYR A 38 7.61 -10.22 17.80
CA TYR A 38 7.01 -9.23 16.91
C TYR A 38 7.08 -9.70 15.46
N ALA A 39 5.93 -10.01 14.84
CA ALA A 39 5.85 -10.44 13.45
C ALA A 39 5.31 -9.32 12.54
N PHE A 40 5.85 -9.23 11.31
CA PHE A 40 5.51 -8.19 10.33
C PHE A 40 4.66 -8.69 9.16
N ASP A 41 4.22 -9.91 9.16
CA ASP A 41 3.24 -10.45 8.20
C ASP A 41 2.35 -11.52 8.86
N LEU A 42 1.21 -11.80 8.22
CA LEU A 42 0.19 -12.72 8.72
C LEU A 42 0.46 -14.20 8.43
N THR A 43 1.30 -14.50 7.46
CA THR A 43 1.44 -15.86 6.94
C THR A 43 2.83 -16.42 7.20
N THR A 44 3.85 -15.92 6.50
CA THR A 44 5.20 -16.48 6.57
C THR A 44 5.81 -16.34 7.95
N ALA A 45 5.74 -15.15 8.54
CA ALA A 45 6.21 -14.88 9.89
C ALA A 45 5.11 -15.09 10.93
N GLY A 46 3.89 -14.66 10.66
CA GLY A 46 2.78 -14.67 11.61
C GLY A 46 2.41 -16.05 12.13
N ILE A 47 2.28 -17.05 11.23
CA ILE A 47 1.88 -18.41 11.63
C ILE A 47 2.87 -19.04 12.62
N PRO A 48 4.18 -19.16 12.33
CA PRO A 48 5.12 -19.74 13.30
C PRO A 48 5.27 -18.87 14.55
N SER A 49 5.25 -17.55 14.44
CA SER A 49 5.32 -16.63 15.58
C SER A 49 4.15 -16.83 16.54
N ALA A 50 2.93 -16.90 16.02
CA ALA A 50 1.72 -17.16 16.83
C ALA A 50 1.80 -18.53 17.56
N LEU A 51 2.27 -19.57 16.84
CA LEU A 51 2.43 -20.90 17.41
C LEU A 51 3.43 -20.88 18.58
N PHE A 52 4.64 -20.33 18.38
CA PHE A 52 5.68 -20.36 19.39
C PHE A 52 5.44 -19.35 20.52
N ALA A 53 4.80 -18.21 20.24
CA ALA A 53 4.34 -17.30 21.28
C ALA A 53 3.39 -18.00 22.25
N LYS A 54 2.39 -18.73 21.73
CA LYS A 54 1.44 -19.49 22.52
C LYS A 54 2.12 -20.63 23.31
N LEU A 55 2.98 -21.42 22.68
CA LEU A 55 3.67 -22.54 23.32
C LEU A 55 4.61 -22.08 24.44
N LEU A 56 5.31 -20.99 24.24
CA LEU A 56 6.31 -20.46 25.18
C LEU A 56 5.72 -19.39 26.12
N ARG A 57 4.41 -19.09 26.01
CA ARG A 57 3.71 -18.06 26.78
C ARG A 57 4.42 -16.70 26.67
N LYS A 58 4.86 -16.34 25.46
CA LYS A 58 5.51 -15.06 25.18
C LYS A 58 4.51 -14.05 24.61
N PRO A 59 4.62 -12.78 25.00
CA PRO A 59 3.86 -11.70 24.39
C PRO A 59 4.03 -11.69 22.87
N PHE A 60 2.91 -11.53 22.15
CA PHE A 60 2.89 -11.55 20.69
C PHE A 60 2.30 -10.27 20.12
N ILE A 61 3.12 -9.54 19.37
CA ILE A 61 2.71 -8.36 18.61
C ILE A 61 2.72 -8.71 17.12
N LEU A 62 1.63 -8.41 16.44
CA LEU A 62 1.48 -8.68 15.00
C LEU A 62 1.22 -7.39 14.24
N ARG A 63 2.12 -7.03 13.30
CA ARG A 63 1.88 -5.93 12.39
C ARG A 63 1.26 -6.41 11.09
N ILE A 64 0.15 -5.77 10.71
CA ILE A 64 -0.62 -6.08 9.51
C ILE A 64 -0.37 -4.98 8.49
N GLY A 65 0.06 -5.38 7.28
CA GLY A 65 0.36 -4.46 6.18
C GLY A 65 -0.55 -4.62 4.96
N GLY A 66 -1.57 -5.48 5.02
CA GLY A 66 -2.48 -5.77 3.92
C GLY A 66 -3.36 -6.96 4.25
N ASP A 67 -4.02 -7.51 3.25
CA ASP A 67 -4.83 -8.73 3.38
C ASP A 67 -4.37 -9.81 2.38
N PRO A 68 -3.72 -10.88 2.86
CA PRO A 68 -3.16 -11.90 1.98
C PRO A 68 -4.21 -12.77 1.28
N ILE A 69 -5.48 -12.70 1.67
CA ILE A 69 -6.56 -13.41 0.98
C ILE A 69 -6.95 -12.63 -0.26
N TRP A 70 -7.39 -11.38 -0.09
CA TRP A 70 -7.80 -10.52 -1.18
C TRP A 70 -6.67 -10.31 -2.20
N GLU A 71 -5.46 -9.97 -1.74
CA GLU A 71 -4.30 -9.76 -2.60
C GLU A 71 -4.03 -10.97 -3.50
N ARG A 72 -4.04 -12.20 -2.94
CA ARG A 72 -3.82 -13.43 -3.73
C ARG A 72 -4.91 -13.69 -4.76
N ILE A 73 -6.16 -13.33 -4.45
CA ILE A 73 -7.31 -13.51 -5.35
C ILE A 73 -7.21 -12.54 -6.53
N VAL A 74 -6.93 -11.26 -6.26
CA VAL A 74 -6.84 -10.25 -7.32
C VAL A 74 -5.55 -10.37 -8.13
N GLU A 75 -4.40 -10.71 -7.50
CA GLU A 75 -3.14 -10.94 -8.22
C GLU A 75 -3.20 -12.14 -9.18
N LYS A 76 -4.03 -13.14 -8.87
CA LYS A 76 -4.25 -14.30 -9.76
C LYS A 76 -5.32 -14.03 -10.83
N GLY A 77 -5.99 -12.89 -10.80
CA GLY A 77 -7.10 -12.59 -11.69
C GLY A 77 -8.36 -13.44 -11.43
N GLU A 78 -8.44 -14.11 -10.26
CA GLU A 78 -9.63 -14.90 -9.90
C GLU A 78 -10.86 -13.99 -9.67
N ARG A 79 -10.63 -12.76 -9.22
CA ARG A 79 -11.64 -11.71 -9.10
C ARG A 79 -11.01 -10.34 -9.34
N PHE A 80 -11.83 -9.39 -9.77
CA PHE A 80 -11.43 -8.01 -10.00
C PHE A 80 -12.43 -7.06 -9.35
N LEU A 81 -12.26 -6.82 -8.04
CA LEU A 81 -13.12 -5.92 -7.25
C LEU A 81 -12.36 -5.37 -6.02
N PRO A 82 -12.76 -4.19 -5.51
CA PRO A 82 -12.20 -3.60 -4.31
C PRO A 82 -12.34 -4.52 -3.08
N MET A 83 -11.42 -4.39 -2.13
CA MET A 83 -11.38 -5.23 -0.94
C MET A 83 -12.62 -5.08 -0.07
N ARG A 84 -13.15 -3.86 0.09
CA ARG A 84 -14.39 -3.62 0.84
C ARG A 84 -15.54 -4.44 0.27
N ALA A 85 -15.76 -4.35 -1.04
CA ALA A 85 -16.79 -5.11 -1.74
C ALA A 85 -16.60 -6.65 -1.64
N TYR A 86 -15.33 -7.10 -1.69
CA TYR A 86 -14.98 -8.51 -1.52
C TYR A 86 -15.41 -9.05 -0.16
N TYR A 87 -15.16 -8.29 0.91
CA TYR A 87 -15.54 -8.67 2.27
C TYR A 87 -17.04 -8.51 2.53
N GLU A 88 -17.68 -7.46 2.06
CA GLU A 88 -19.14 -7.26 2.18
C GLU A 88 -19.95 -8.38 1.53
N GLN A 89 -19.51 -8.85 0.37
CA GLN A 89 -20.11 -10.01 -0.32
C GLN A 89 -19.72 -11.36 0.30
N SER A 90 -18.95 -11.37 1.39
CA SER A 90 -18.48 -12.58 2.08
C SER A 90 -17.73 -13.59 1.19
N LEU A 91 -17.07 -13.12 0.13
CA LEU A 91 -16.38 -13.98 -0.85
C LEU A 91 -15.20 -14.73 -0.25
N TYR A 92 -14.53 -14.15 0.76
CA TYR A 92 -13.45 -14.80 1.52
C TYR A 92 -13.82 -16.15 2.13
N LYS A 93 -15.13 -16.37 2.45
CA LYS A 93 -15.65 -17.64 2.97
C LYS A 93 -15.71 -18.72 1.90
N LYS A 94 -15.85 -18.33 0.62
CA LYS A 94 -15.94 -19.24 -0.53
C LYS A 94 -14.58 -19.49 -1.17
N ASP A 95 -13.81 -18.44 -1.40
CA ASP A 95 -12.59 -18.49 -2.20
C ASP A 95 -11.41 -19.15 -1.46
N LYS A 96 -11.20 -18.82 -0.18
CA LYS A 96 -10.06 -19.32 0.61
C LYS A 96 -10.46 -19.62 2.07
N PRO A 97 -11.46 -20.48 2.34
CA PRO A 97 -12.01 -20.68 3.69
C PRO A 97 -10.98 -21.17 4.71
N THR A 98 -10.09 -22.07 4.31
CA THR A 98 -9.05 -22.59 5.19
C THR A 98 -8.02 -21.53 5.55
N LEU A 99 -7.56 -20.75 4.55
CA LEU A 99 -6.62 -19.67 4.78
C LEU A 99 -7.23 -18.59 5.69
N PHE A 100 -8.50 -18.27 5.48
CA PHE A 100 -9.23 -17.34 6.34
C PHE A 100 -9.25 -17.80 7.81
N ARG A 101 -9.56 -19.08 8.06
CA ARG A 101 -9.57 -19.63 9.41
C ARG A 101 -8.17 -19.56 10.07
N ILE A 102 -7.13 -19.87 9.32
CA ILE A 102 -5.74 -19.79 9.81
C ILE A 102 -5.39 -18.34 10.16
N ILE A 103 -5.62 -17.39 9.25
CA ILE A 103 -5.31 -15.98 9.48
C ILE A 103 -6.13 -15.44 10.67
N ARG A 104 -7.43 -15.78 10.72
CA ARG A 104 -8.28 -15.42 11.86
C ARG A 104 -7.72 -15.92 13.20
N SER A 105 -7.23 -17.16 13.24
CA SER A 105 -6.60 -17.72 14.43
C SER A 105 -5.32 -16.96 14.79
N VAL A 106 -4.46 -16.68 13.81
CA VAL A 106 -3.19 -15.97 14.02
C VAL A 106 -3.43 -14.56 14.56
N VAL A 107 -4.31 -13.79 13.91
CA VAL A 107 -4.55 -12.39 14.33
C VAL A 107 -5.22 -12.28 15.68
N ASN A 108 -6.13 -13.22 16.02
CA ASN A 108 -6.79 -13.22 17.33
C ASN A 108 -5.89 -13.73 18.45
N SER A 109 -4.83 -14.50 18.15
CA SER A 109 -3.85 -14.94 19.14
C SER A 109 -2.85 -13.85 19.53
N ALA A 110 -2.77 -12.75 18.77
CA ALA A 110 -1.92 -11.64 19.12
C ALA A 110 -2.47 -10.87 20.33
N ASP A 111 -1.58 -10.45 21.23
CA ASP A 111 -1.91 -9.57 22.35
C ASP A 111 -2.12 -8.13 21.87
N THR A 112 -1.33 -7.73 20.87
CA THR A 112 -1.46 -6.44 20.19
C THR A 112 -1.35 -6.63 18.69
N VAL A 113 -2.30 -6.05 17.97
CA VAL A 113 -2.29 -5.96 16.52
C VAL A 113 -1.96 -4.52 16.10
N VAL A 114 -0.96 -4.33 15.28
CA VAL A 114 -0.58 -3.01 14.76
C VAL A 114 -0.98 -2.92 13.30
N THR A 115 -1.72 -1.87 12.96
CA THR A 115 -1.99 -1.51 11.57
C THR A 115 -1.70 -0.03 11.34
N TYR A 116 -1.59 0.40 10.09
CA TYR A 116 -1.24 1.78 9.75
C TYR A 116 -2.39 2.58 9.16
N CYS A 117 -3.57 1.98 8.99
CA CYS A 117 -4.74 2.69 8.50
C CYS A 117 -6.04 2.15 9.11
N ASP A 118 -7.03 3.04 9.22
CA ASP A 118 -8.36 2.72 9.73
C ASP A 118 -9.08 1.71 8.84
N PHE A 119 -8.89 1.78 7.54
CA PHE A 119 -9.45 0.82 6.58
C PHE A 119 -9.14 -0.64 6.93
N LEU A 120 -7.87 -0.97 7.19
CA LEU A 120 -7.47 -2.31 7.62
C LEU A 120 -8.01 -2.65 9.01
N LYS A 121 -7.98 -1.69 9.95
CA LYS A 121 -8.59 -1.87 11.27
C LYS A 121 -10.04 -2.33 11.14
N ASP A 122 -10.85 -1.63 10.34
CA ASP A 122 -12.26 -1.95 10.16
C ASP A 122 -12.47 -3.37 9.58
N ILE A 123 -11.68 -3.75 8.57
CA ILE A 123 -11.74 -5.10 8.00
C ILE A 123 -11.42 -6.16 9.06
N TYR A 124 -10.37 -5.98 9.84
CA TYR A 124 -9.96 -6.97 10.84
C TYR A 124 -10.91 -7.04 12.04
N VAL A 125 -11.48 -5.94 12.48
CA VAL A 125 -12.52 -5.92 13.51
C VAL A 125 -13.78 -6.61 12.99
N LYS A 126 -14.30 -6.14 11.86
CA LYS A 126 -15.63 -6.57 11.37
C LYS A 126 -15.65 -8.01 10.87
N TYR A 127 -14.63 -8.45 10.15
CA TYR A 127 -14.68 -9.74 9.45
C TYR A 127 -13.82 -10.83 10.11
N TYR A 128 -12.69 -10.46 10.72
CA TYR A 128 -11.85 -11.41 11.44
C TYR A 128 -12.19 -11.52 12.93
N GLY A 129 -13.01 -10.59 13.46
CA GLY A 129 -13.46 -10.59 14.85
C GLY A 129 -12.36 -10.24 15.83
N VAL A 130 -11.41 -9.40 15.42
CA VAL A 130 -10.37 -8.90 16.31
C VAL A 130 -10.97 -7.85 17.24
N SER A 131 -10.73 -7.98 18.55
CA SER A 131 -11.15 -6.97 19.52
C SER A 131 -10.50 -5.62 19.21
N GLU A 132 -11.30 -4.57 19.10
CA GLU A 132 -10.82 -3.22 18.78
C GLU A 132 -9.75 -2.73 19.76
N GLY A 133 -9.86 -3.07 21.03
CA GLY A 133 -8.89 -2.71 22.07
C GLY A 133 -7.48 -3.27 21.84
N LYS A 134 -7.38 -4.40 21.13
CA LYS A 134 -6.09 -5.00 20.73
C LYS A 134 -5.43 -4.28 19.57
N ILE A 135 -6.18 -3.52 18.76
CA ILE A 135 -5.64 -2.87 17.57
C ILE A 135 -5.04 -1.50 17.92
N LYS A 136 -3.79 -1.32 17.54
CA LYS A 136 -3.06 -0.05 17.65
C LYS A 136 -2.79 0.50 16.25
N LEU A 137 -3.23 1.72 16.01
CA LEU A 137 -3.01 2.43 14.76
C LEU A 137 -1.67 3.16 14.84
N ILE A 138 -0.68 2.71 14.07
CA ILE A 138 0.62 3.37 13.93
C ILE A 138 0.83 3.66 12.45
N ARG A 139 0.53 4.88 12.05
CA ARG A 139 0.59 5.34 10.65
C ARG A 139 2.03 5.37 10.15
N ASN A 140 2.22 5.18 8.85
CA ASN A 140 3.53 5.35 8.24
C ASN A 140 3.99 6.81 8.35
N PRO A 141 5.31 7.06 8.48
CA PRO A 141 5.82 8.42 8.54
C PRO A 141 5.67 9.11 7.17
N PHE A 142 5.44 10.40 7.21
CA PHE A 142 5.57 11.24 6.01
C PHE A 142 7.05 11.53 5.74
N PRO A 143 7.45 11.60 4.46
CA PRO A 143 8.72 12.20 4.09
C PRO A 143 8.77 13.68 4.52
N GLN A 144 9.97 14.21 4.62
CA GLN A 144 10.14 15.64 4.91
C GLN A 144 9.51 16.47 3.79
N LYS A 145 8.68 17.47 4.16
CA LYS A 145 8.09 18.41 3.20
C LYS A 145 9.18 19.15 2.43
N SER A 146 8.97 19.28 1.13
CA SER A 146 9.79 20.11 0.25
C SER A 146 8.87 20.98 -0.61
N PRO A 147 9.26 22.22 -0.95
CA PRO A 147 8.47 23.07 -1.82
C PRO A 147 8.24 22.40 -3.19
N ALA A 148 7.02 22.54 -3.72
CA ALA A 148 6.70 22.08 -5.06
C ALA A 148 7.52 22.86 -6.10
N MET A 149 8.21 22.13 -6.97
CA MET A 149 8.77 22.72 -8.18
C MET A 149 7.74 22.60 -9.30
N LEU A 150 7.30 23.73 -9.84
CA LEU A 150 6.38 23.77 -10.98
C LEU A 150 7.21 23.87 -12.26
N GLU A 151 7.14 22.87 -13.12
CA GLU A 151 7.64 22.98 -14.48
C GLU A 151 6.54 23.51 -15.40
N SER A 152 6.90 24.44 -16.29
CA SER A 152 5.99 25.04 -17.28
C SER A 152 5.93 24.18 -18.54
N GLY A 153 4.72 23.94 -19.07
CA GLY A 153 4.49 23.46 -20.43
C GLY A 153 3.75 22.14 -20.59
N THR A 154 4.09 21.09 -19.84
CA THR A 154 3.40 19.78 -19.90
C THR A 154 2.72 19.46 -18.60
N PHE A 155 1.50 18.89 -18.67
CA PHE A 155 0.77 18.43 -17.50
C PHE A 155 0.94 16.91 -17.36
N THR A 156 1.73 16.47 -16.39
CA THR A 156 2.14 15.07 -16.27
C THR A 156 1.45 14.37 -15.10
N PHE A 157 0.70 13.32 -15.43
CA PHE A 157 0.23 12.33 -14.45
C PHE A 157 1.31 11.28 -14.24
N LEU A 158 1.62 10.96 -12.99
CA LEU A 158 2.68 10.01 -12.62
C LEU A 158 2.13 8.88 -11.76
N PHE A 159 2.45 7.64 -12.14
CA PHE A 159 2.30 6.46 -11.30
C PHE A 159 3.68 5.86 -11.03
N ALA A 160 3.92 5.41 -9.80
CA ALA A 160 5.09 4.59 -9.48
C ALA A 160 4.68 3.41 -8.60
N GLY A 161 5.04 2.18 -9.04
CA GLY A 161 4.71 0.96 -8.31
C GLY A 161 4.83 -0.30 -9.15
N ARG A 162 4.45 -1.44 -8.56
CA ARG A 162 4.44 -2.74 -9.26
C ARG A 162 3.36 -2.77 -10.35
N PHE A 163 3.67 -3.33 -11.50
CA PHE A 163 2.72 -3.54 -12.60
C PHE A 163 2.00 -4.88 -12.42
N VAL A 164 1.04 -4.90 -11.50
CA VAL A 164 0.20 -6.06 -11.16
C VAL A 164 -1.28 -5.72 -11.37
N SER A 165 -2.12 -6.72 -11.60
CA SER A 165 -3.50 -6.57 -12.04
C SER A 165 -4.33 -5.64 -11.16
N TYR A 166 -4.22 -5.75 -9.83
CA TYR A 166 -5.00 -4.91 -8.93
C TYR A 166 -4.57 -3.43 -8.90
N LYS A 167 -3.41 -3.08 -9.48
CA LYS A 167 -3.01 -1.68 -9.70
C LYS A 167 -3.77 -1.01 -10.84
N ASN A 168 -4.57 -1.74 -11.57
CA ASN A 168 -5.59 -1.23 -12.48
C ASN A 168 -5.04 -0.32 -13.61
N LEU A 169 -3.79 -0.51 -14.00
CA LEU A 169 -3.09 0.33 -14.97
C LEU A 169 -3.68 0.30 -16.39
N PRO A 170 -4.21 -0.84 -16.90
CA PRO A 170 -4.90 -0.86 -18.18
C PRO A 170 -6.08 0.13 -18.24
N ARG A 171 -6.82 0.29 -17.13
CA ARG A 171 -7.92 1.27 -17.03
C ARG A 171 -7.40 2.71 -17.03
N VAL A 172 -6.25 2.95 -16.38
CA VAL A 172 -5.57 4.26 -16.42
C VAL A 172 -5.21 4.63 -17.87
N LEU A 173 -4.62 3.70 -18.64
CA LEU A 173 -4.27 3.93 -20.02
C LEU A 173 -5.50 4.24 -20.89
N LYS A 174 -6.61 3.54 -20.68
CA LYS A 174 -7.89 3.79 -21.38
C LYS A 174 -8.44 5.18 -21.05
N ALA A 175 -8.55 5.53 -19.76
CA ALA A 175 -9.03 6.84 -19.32
C ALA A 175 -8.13 7.96 -19.82
N PHE A 176 -6.81 7.80 -19.70
CA PHE A 176 -5.83 8.76 -20.18
C PHE A 176 -5.89 8.95 -21.70
N GLY A 177 -6.14 7.89 -22.48
CA GLY A 177 -6.32 8.00 -23.93
C GLY A 177 -7.42 9.01 -24.31
N ASN A 178 -8.56 8.96 -23.61
CA ASN A 178 -9.65 9.92 -23.81
C ASN A 178 -9.26 11.35 -23.39
N VAL A 179 -8.53 11.47 -22.26
CA VAL A 179 -8.01 12.77 -21.79
C VAL A 179 -7.01 13.35 -22.79
N ALA A 180 -6.06 12.54 -23.26
CA ALA A 180 -5.02 12.94 -24.18
C ALA A 180 -5.55 13.35 -25.57
N ALA A 181 -6.70 12.84 -25.99
CA ALA A 181 -7.38 13.25 -27.22
C ALA A 181 -7.89 14.70 -27.15
N LYS A 182 -8.30 15.17 -25.97
CA LYS A 182 -8.83 16.51 -25.72
C LYS A 182 -7.74 17.50 -25.27
N HIS A 183 -6.69 17.02 -24.60
CA HIS A 183 -5.65 17.84 -23.99
C HIS A 183 -4.27 17.47 -24.55
N SER A 184 -3.78 18.26 -25.50
CA SER A 184 -2.53 17.96 -26.22
C SER A 184 -1.28 18.03 -25.34
N ASN A 185 -1.32 18.82 -24.26
CA ASN A 185 -0.24 19.00 -23.28
C ASN A 185 -0.22 17.93 -22.18
N ALA A 186 -1.23 17.05 -22.10
CA ALA A 186 -1.26 15.98 -21.10
C ALA A 186 -0.25 14.87 -21.43
N ARG A 187 0.42 14.36 -20.40
CA ARG A 187 1.36 13.23 -20.41
C ARG A 187 1.06 12.27 -19.29
N LEU A 188 1.39 10.99 -19.50
CA LEU A 188 1.31 9.96 -18.46
C LEU A 188 2.66 9.26 -18.36
N VAL A 189 3.18 9.14 -17.16
CA VAL A 189 4.41 8.41 -16.85
C VAL A 189 4.09 7.28 -15.89
N LEU A 190 4.47 6.05 -16.27
CA LEU A 190 4.34 4.86 -15.45
C LEU A 190 5.73 4.34 -15.09
N ILE A 191 6.09 4.34 -13.80
CA ILE A 191 7.39 3.86 -13.31
C ILE A 191 7.21 2.56 -12.55
N GLY A 192 7.92 1.51 -12.96
CA GLY A 192 7.86 0.23 -12.26
C GLY A 192 8.20 -0.97 -13.11
N ASP A 193 7.89 -2.13 -12.57
CA ASP A 193 8.02 -3.42 -13.21
C ASP A 193 6.90 -4.37 -12.75
N GLY A 194 6.72 -5.46 -13.47
CA GLY A 194 5.77 -6.50 -13.08
C GLY A 194 5.20 -7.30 -14.25
N PRO A 195 4.35 -8.30 -13.95
CA PRO A 195 3.83 -9.21 -14.95
C PRO A 195 2.99 -8.53 -16.06
N GLU A 196 2.44 -7.34 -15.80
CA GLU A 196 1.63 -6.61 -16.80
C GLU A 196 2.45 -5.71 -17.73
N GLU A 197 3.77 -5.60 -17.56
CA GLU A 197 4.63 -4.67 -18.29
C GLU A 197 4.49 -4.77 -19.82
N ALA A 198 4.51 -5.99 -20.36
CA ALA A 198 4.39 -6.21 -21.79
C ALA A 198 3.04 -5.74 -22.35
N THR A 199 1.95 -6.02 -21.62
CA THR A 199 0.60 -5.58 -21.98
C THR A 199 0.48 -4.06 -21.95
N LEU A 200 1.02 -3.42 -20.90
CA LEU A 200 1.00 -1.96 -20.74
C LEU A 200 1.79 -1.27 -21.84
N LYS A 201 2.99 -1.78 -22.20
CA LYS A 201 3.79 -1.25 -23.31
C LYS A 201 3.05 -1.31 -24.64
N LYS A 202 2.35 -2.43 -24.91
CA LYS A 202 1.53 -2.56 -26.13
C LYS A 202 0.40 -1.53 -26.16
N GLN A 203 -0.33 -1.36 -25.06
CA GLN A 203 -1.42 -0.37 -24.96
C GLN A 203 -0.90 1.07 -25.06
N ALA A 204 0.20 1.38 -24.39
CA ALA A 204 0.83 2.70 -24.42
C ALA A 204 1.29 3.10 -25.82
N GLY A 205 1.78 2.13 -26.61
CA GLY A 205 2.20 2.37 -28.01
C GLY A 205 1.09 2.94 -28.90
N ALA A 206 -0.16 2.60 -28.64
CA ALA A 206 -1.32 3.14 -29.35
C ALA A 206 -1.63 4.62 -29.00
N LEU A 207 -1.00 5.19 -27.98
CA LEU A 207 -1.26 6.55 -27.48
C LEU A 207 -0.24 7.58 -27.97
N GLY A 208 0.49 7.27 -29.05
CA GLY A 208 1.26 8.23 -29.83
C GLY A 208 2.35 8.99 -29.08
N GLY A 209 3.10 8.34 -28.18
CA GLY A 209 4.20 8.95 -27.41
C GLY A 209 3.76 9.85 -26.26
N LYS A 210 2.46 9.90 -25.94
CA LYS A 210 1.95 10.63 -24.78
C LYS A 210 2.07 9.85 -23.46
N VAL A 211 2.46 8.57 -23.54
CA VAL A 211 2.68 7.68 -22.41
C VAL A 211 4.13 7.21 -22.40
N GLU A 212 4.81 7.40 -21.29
CA GLU A 212 6.17 6.89 -21.03
C GLU A 212 6.10 5.78 -19.99
N ILE A 213 6.72 4.63 -20.27
CA ILE A 213 6.87 3.52 -19.31
C ILE A 213 8.35 3.39 -18.99
N ILE A 214 8.69 3.58 -17.70
CA ILE A 214 10.06 3.61 -17.19
C ILE A 214 10.25 2.42 -16.25
N PRO A 215 11.36 1.68 -16.35
CA PRO A 215 11.72 0.68 -15.36
C PRO A 215 11.81 1.26 -13.95
N LYS A 216 11.73 0.39 -12.93
CA LYS A 216 11.94 0.77 -11.55
C LYS A 216 13.22 1.58 -11.37
N VAL A 217 13.12 2.72 -10.70
CA VAL A 217 14.22 3.63 -10.38
C VAL A 217 14.53 3.63 -8.89
N ASP A 218 15.67 4.21 -8.51
CA ASP A 218 15.98 4.46 -7.10
C ASP A 218 15.15 5.62 -6.53
N GLN A 219 15.18 5.80 -5.22
CA GLN A 219 14.36 6.80 -4.52
C GLN A 219 14.71 8.24 -4.93
N LYS A 220 16.01 8.53 -5.19
CA LYS A 220 16.43 9.86 -5.62
C LYS A 220 15.89 10.23 -6.99
N ALA A 221 15.96 9.29 -7.93
CA ALA A 221 15.38 9.46 -9.27
C ALA A 221 13.85 9.52 -9.22
N LEU A 222 13.20 8.74 -8.33
CA LEU A 222 11.75 8.83 -8.13
C LEU A 222 11.34 10.23 -7.65
N PHE A 223 12.03 10.79 -6.66
CA PHE A 223 11.73 12.14 -6.17
C PHE A 223 11.92 13.21 -7.24
N ALA A 224 12.95 13.10 -8.09
CA ALA A 224 13.10 13.98 -9.24
C ALA A 224 11.91 13.87 -10.21
N ARG A 225 11.42 12.65 -10.48
CA ARG A 225 10.24 12.43 -11.34
C ARG A 225 8.95 12.95 -10.71
N ILE A 226 8.77 12.81 -9.39
CA ILE A 226 7.61 13.39 -8.69
C ILE A 226 7.67 14.91 -8.80
N ASN A 227 8.82 15.53 -8.59
CA ASN A 227 8.97 16.99 -8.71
C ASN A 227 8.66 17.50 -10.14
N ALA A 228 9.04 16.74 -11.17
CA ALA A 228 8.76 17.05 -12.58
C ALA A 228 7.30 16.72 -12.99
N SER A 229 6.50 16.10 -12.14
CA SER A 229 5.11 15.76 -12.43
C SER A 229 4.13 16.78 -11.88
N SER A 230 2.90 16.76 -12.39
CA SER A 230 1.81 17.61 -11.91
C SER A 230 0.94 16.88 -10.87
N VAL A 231 0.60 15.61 -11.12
CA VAL A 231 -0.34 14.83 -10.29
C VAL A 231 0.17 13.40 -10.12
N ALA A 232 0.16 12.89 -8.89
CA ALA A 232 0.41 11.49 -8.61
C ALA A 232 -0.86 10.64 -8.71
N LEU A 233 -0.75 9.40 -9.22
CA LEU A 233 -1.88 8.48 -9.39
C LEU A 233 -1.72 7.23 -8.51
N ALA A 234 -2.76 6.87 -7.75
CA ALA A 234 -2.87 5.60 -7.05
C ALA A 234 -4.18 4.88 -7.47
N PRO A 235 -4.16 4.20 -8.63
CA PRO A 235 -5.38 3.71 -9.27
C PRO A 235 -5.78 2.29 -8.87
N ALA A 236 -5.13 1.68 -7.87
CA ALA A 236 -5.43 0.33 -7.47
C ALA A 236 -6.89 0.13 -7.09
N LEU A 237 -7.39 -1.09 -7.21
CA LEU A 237 -8.72 -1.47 -6.73
C LEU A 237 -8.91 -1.11 -5.26
N THR A 238 -7.86 -1.29 -4.46
CA THR A 238 -7.76 -0.84 -3.07
C THR A 238 -6.33 -0.41 -2.79
N GLU A 239 -6.17 0.73 -2.13
CA GLU A 239 -4.89 1.23 -1.65
C GLU A 239 -4.89 1.29 -0.11
N PHE A 240 -3.92 0.63 0.52
CA PHE A 240 -3.90 0.60 1.99
C PHE A 240 -3.28 1.85 2.61
N ASN A 241 -2.14 2.30 2.12
CA ASN A 241 -1.47 3.57 2.44
C ASN A 241 -0.23 3.70 1.56
N PRO A 242 -0.39 4.07 0.29
CA PRO A 242 0.70 4.03 -0.68
C PRO A 242 1.77 5.08 -0.37
N ASN A 243 2.99 4.62 -0.06
CA ASN A 243 4.12 5.51 0.25
C ASN A 243 4.39 6.50 -0.89
N PHE A 244 4.25 6.07 -2.15
CA PHE A 244 4.40 6.95 -3.31
C PHE A 244 3.48 8.17 -3.25
N ILE A 245 2.23 8.01 -2.80
CA ILE A 245 1.30 9.14 -2.63
C ILE A 245 1.73 10.03 -1.46
N LEU A 246 2.17 9.44 -0.33
CA LEU A 246 2.70 10.22 0.80
C LEU A 246 3.93 11.03 0.39
N GLU A 247 4.80 10.46 -0.44
CA GLU A 247 5.97 11.11 -1.01
C GLU A 247 5.58 12.26 -1.95
N ALA A 248 4.59 12.04 -2.83
CA ALA A 248 4.09 13.08 -3.73
C ALA A 248 3.47 14.25 -2.96
N LEU A 249 2.60 13.97 -1.99
CA LEU A 249 1.98 14.99 -1.14
C LEU A 249 3.04 15.78 -0.34
N ALA A 250 4.07 15.11 0.19
CA ALA A 250 5.16 15.76 0.91
C ALA A 250 6.00 16.68 -0.01
N LEU A 251 6.09 16.36 -1.30
CA LEU A 251 6.71 17.20 -2.33
C LEU A 251 5.75 18.24 -2.92
N GLY A 252 4.59 18.44 -2.29
CA GLY A 252 3.60 19.45 -2.68
C GLY A 252 2.79 19.11 -3.94
N LYS A 253 2.81 17.84 -4.38
CA LYS A 253 2.06 17.42 -5.58
C LYS A 253 0.71 16.86 -5.20
N PRO A 254 -0.40 17.31 -5.83
CA PRO A 254 -1.72 16.70 -5.68
C PRO A 254 -1.71 15.22 -6.11
N ALA A 255 -2.67 14.47 -5.59
CA ALA A 255 -2.83 13.07 -5.92
C ALA A 255 -4.27 12.74 -6.30
N LEU A 256 -4.44 11.80 -7.23
CA LEU A 256 -5.71 11.12 -7.49
C LEU A 256 -5.59 9.67 -6.99
N ILE A 257 -6.50 9.29 -6.10
CA ILE A 257 -6.48 7.95 -5.47
C ILE A 257 -7.85 7.29 -5.61
N SER A 258 -7.87 5.97 -5.70
CA SER A 258 -9.13 5.22 -5.63
C SER A 258 -9.84 5.46 -4.29
N ARG A 259 -11.18 5.51 -4.32
CA ARG A 259 -12.01 5.74 -3.12
C ARG A 259 -11.88 4.64 -2.08
N ASP A 260 -11.59 3.40 -2.50
CA ASP A 260 -11.33 2.29 -1.58
C ASP A 260 -9.87 2.33 -1.11
N ASN A 261 -9.60 3.22 -0.17
CA ASN A 261 -8.23 3.45 0.32
C ASN A 261 -8.17 3.64 1.84
N GLY A 262 -6.97 3.48 2.38
CA GLY A 262 -6.62 3.72 3.77
C GLY A 262 -5.49 4.75 3.89
N LEU A 263 -5.44 5.73 3.00
CA LEU A 263 -4.45 6.79 3.05
C LEU A 263 -4.50 7.52 4.39
N SER A 264 -3.34 7.76 4.99
CA SER A 264 -3.24 8.47 6.26
C SER A 264 -3.41 10.00 6.16
N ALA A 265 -3.52 10.51 4.93
CA ALA A 265 -3.89 11.90 4.63
C ALA A 265 -5.35 11.94 4.16
N ASP A 266 -6.15 12.81 4.76
CA ASP A 266 -7.55 12.97 4.37
C ASP A 266 -7.64 13.81 3.08
N LEU A 267 -7.75 13.15 1.95
CA LEU A 267 -7.96 13.80 0.66
C LEU A 267 -9.46 14.03 0.41
N PRO A 268 -9.85 15.18 -0.17
CA PRO A 268 -11.24 15.45 -0.49
C PRO A 268 -11.77 14.49 -1.56
N ASP A 269 -13.09 14.26 -1.56
CA ASP A 269 -13.75 13.38 -2.53
C ASP A 269 -13.44 13.74 -3.99
N SER A 270 -13.19 15.01 -4.26
CA SER A 270 -12.82 15.50 -5.58
C SER A 270 -11.45 15.03 -6.07
N MET A 271 -10.58 14.56 -5.17
CA MET A 271 -9.30 13.91 -5.47
C MET A 271 -9.40 12.37 -5.42
N GLN A 272 -10.60 11.84 -5.25
CA GLN A 272 -10.87 10.41 -5.20
C GLN A 272 -11.76 9.99 -6.37
N PHE A 273 -11.59 8.76 -6.84
CA PHE A 273 -12.40 8.20 -7.91
C PHE A 273 -12.81 6.74 -7.63
N ASP A 274 -13.87 6.29 -8.27
CA ASP A 274 -14.25 4.89 -8.22
C ASP A 274 -13.32 4.05 -9.13
N PRO A 275 -12.56 3.10 -8.57
CA PRO A 275 -11.63 2.28 -9.37
C PRO A 275 -12.35 1.32 -10.33
N MET A 276 -13.67 1.14 -10.19
CA MET A 276 -14.47 0.29 -11.05
C MET A 276 -15.18 1.06 -12.16
N ASP A 277 -15.16 2.41 -12.14
CA ASP A 277 -15.78 3.28 -13.13
C ASP A 277 -14.73 4.03 -13.96
N ASP A 278 -14.69 3.73 -15.28
CA ASP A 278 -13.78 4.37 -16.24
C ASP A 278 -14.04 5.88 -16.36
N HIS A 279 -15.32 6.30 -16.27
CA HIS A 279 -15.70 7.71 -16.36
C HIS A 279 -15.30 8.50 -15.13
N SER A 280 -15.37 7.88 -13.95
CA SER A 280 -14.93 8.50 -12.69
C SER A 280 -13.45 8.88 -12.72
N LEU A 281 -12.58 7.96 -13.17
CA LEU A 281 -11.14 8.23 -13.31
C LEU A 281 -10.87 9.29 -14.37
N GLN A 282 -11.49 9.18 -15.55
CA GLN A 282 -11.33 10.16 -16.63
C GLN A 282 -11.75 11.56 -16.16
N ALA A 283 -12.93 11.69 -15.55
CA ALA A 283 -13.42 12.98 -15.06
C ALA A 283 -12.50 13.59 -13.99
N SER A 284 -11.92 12.75 -13.12
CA SER A 284 -10.96 13.21 -12.11
C SER A 284 -9.65 13.71 -12.76
N MET A 285 -9.17 13.06 -13.81
CA MET A 285 -8.00 13.51 -14.58
C MET A 285 -8.31 14.83 -15.32
N GLU A 286 -9.46 14.94 -16.01
CA GLU A 286 -9.89 16.16 -16.72
C GLU A 286 -10.05 17.34 -15.74
N ARG A 287 -10.57 17.10 -14.55
CA ARG A 287 -10.71 18.13 -13.51
C ARG A 287 -9.35 18.66 -13.05
N MET A 288 -8.33 17.81 -12.93
CA MET A 288 -6.97 18.26 -12.59
C MET A 288 -6.33 19.12 -13.68
N LEU A 289 -6.78 19.01 -14.94
CA LEU A 289 -6.32 19.83 -16.04
C LEU A 289 -6.96 21.24 -16.07
N ASP A 290 -8.02 21.46 -15.29
CA ASP A 290 -8.57 22.80 -15.07
C ASP A 290 -7.61 23.62 -14.19
N PRO A 291 -7.10 24.77 -14.67
CA PRO A 291 -6.12 25.55 -13.92
C PRO A 291 -6.61 26.04 -12.56
N ALA A 292 -7.89 26.42 -12.44
CA ALA A 292 -8.45 26.94 -11.20
C ALA A 292 -8.56 25.81 -10.17
N TYR A 293 -9.05 24.64 -10.60
CA TYR A 293 -9.12 23.46 -9.74
C TYR A 293 -7.72 22.98 -9.31
N TYR A 294 -6.77 22.96 -10.25
CA TYR A 294 -5.40 22.54 -9.93
C TYR A 294 -4.74 23.45 -8.89
N GLN A 295 -4.94 24.76 -8.96
CA GLN A 295 -4.45 25.69 -7.94
C GLN A 295 -5.10 25.43 -6.57
N GLN A 296 -6.40 25.14 -6.52
CA GLN A 296 -7.07 24.73 -5.28
C GLN A 296 -6.48 23.44 -4.71
N ALA A 297 -6.19 22.46 -5.56
CA ALA A 297 -5.56 21.20 -5.17
C ALA A 297 -4.15 21.41 -4.58
N LEU A 298 -3.34 22.28 -5.19
CA LEU A 298 -2.02 22.66 -4.67
C LEU A 298 -2.11 23.34 -3.30
N GLN A 299 -3.04 24.30 -3.14
CA GLN A 299 -3.28 24.98 -1.86
C GLN A 299 -3.72 24.01 -0.77
N PHE A 300 -4.61 23.06 -1.09
CA PHE A 300 -5.02 22.01 -0.18
C PHE A 300 -3.84 21.17 0.29
N VAL A 301 -3.00 20.68 -0.64
CA VAL A 301 -1.82 19.85 -0.31
C VAL A 301 -0.82 20.63 0.55
N ALA A 302 -0.62 21.92 0.29
CA ALA A 302 0.28 22.76 1.10
C ALA A 302 -0.16 22.84 2.57
N GLN A 303 -1.47 22.77 2.84
CA GLN A 303 -2.07 22.86 4.17
C GLN A 303 -2.17 21.51 4.89
N LEU A 304 -1.96 20.37 4.19
CA LEU A 304 -2.07 19.03 4.80
C LEU A 304 -1.13 18.90 6.01
N PRO A 305 -1.64 18.42 7.16
CA PRO A 305 -0.81 18.09 8.31
C PRO A 305 0.01 16.84 8.00
N MET A 306 1.33 16.96 8.02
CA MET A 306 2.28 15.86 7.76
C MET A 306 3.25 15.75 8.94
N ASP A 307 2.71 15.51 10.13
CA ASP A 307 3.45 15.55 11.39
C ASP A 307 3.91 14.19 11.90
N GLN A 308 3.54 13.08 11.22
CA GLN A 308 3.98 11.74 11.57
C GLN A 308 5.41 11.50 11.07
N THR A 309 6.38 11.54 11.98
CA THR A 309 7.81 11.33 11.69
C THR A 309 8.28 9.93 12.07
N TRP A 310 9.48 9.54 11.64
CA TRP A 310 10.11 8.28 12.04
C TRP A 310 10.31 8.19 13.55
N GLU A 311 10.66 9.29 14.22
CA GLU A 311 10.84 9.36 15.67
C GLU A 311 9.52 9.05 16.38
N LYS A 312 8.41 9.63 15.92
CA LYS A 312 7.06 9.35 16.44
C LYS A 312 6.67 7.88 16.25
N VAL A 313 6.92 7.32 15.04
CA VAL A 313 6.65 5.90 14.75
C VAL A 313 7.46 4.99 15.67
N ILE A 314 8.76 5.24 15.84
CA ILE A 314 9.62 4.46 16.74
C ILE A 314 9.14 4.56 18.19
N ALA A 315 8.80 5.77 18.65
CA ALA A 315 8.28 5.97 20.02
C ALA A 315 6.97 5.22 20.26
N GLN A 316 6.05 5.23 19.28
CA GLN A 316 4.79 4.49 19.37
C GLN A 316 5.03 2.98 19.41
N HIS A 317 5.94 2.44 18.59
CA HIS A 317 6.33 1.02 18.65
C HIS A 317 7.00 0.66 19.98
N ALA A 318 7.90 1.49 20.47
CA ALA A 318 8.56 1.27 21.76
C ALA A 318 7.55 1.27 22.93
N ALA A 319 6.53 2.12 22.88
CA ALA A 319 5.49 2.20 23.90
C ALA A 319 4.65 0.91 24.00
N ILE A 320 4.32 0.28 22.87
CA ILE A 320 3.57 -0.99 22.89
C ILE A 320 4.43 -2.18 23.36
N MET A 321 5.76 -2.12 23.17
CA MET A 321 6.68 -3.16 23.65
C MET A 321 6.96 -3.06 25.17
N LYS A 322 6.84 -1.85 25.74
CA LYS A 322 7.11 -1.61 27.18
C LYS A 322 5.91 -1.89 28.09
N LYS A 323 4.69 -1.96 27.57
CA LYS A 323 3.53 -2.27 28.40
C LYS A 323 3.58 -3.74 28.83
N PRO A 324 3.45 -4.04 30.13
CA PRO A 324 3.21 -5.42 30.55
C PRO A 324 1.93 -5.88 29.86
N ILE A 325 2.05 -6.95 29.10
CA ILE A 325 0.92 -7.58 28.42
C ILE A 325 0.24 -8.40 29.52
N SER A 326 -0.90 -7.89 30.00
CA SER A 326 -1.76 -8.52 31.02
C SER A 326 -2.45 -9.75 30.48
#